data_64d14f5656fd09b2b21d81f252d5796a
#
_entry.id   64d14f5656fd09b2b21d81f252d5796a
#
_cell.length_a   1.000
_cell.length_b   1.000
_cell.length_c   1.000
_cell.angle_alpha   90.00
_cell.angle_beta   90.00
_cell.angle_gamma   90.00
#
_symmetry.space_group_name_H-M   'P 1'
#
loop_
_entity.id
_entity.type
_entity.pdbx_description
1 polymer ?
#
loop_
_entity_poly.entity_id
_entity_poly.type
_entity_poly.pdbx_seq_one_letter_code
_entity_poly.pdbx_strand_id
1 'polypeptide(L)'
;MQDKKPPFQDLYLCFCGRSICQPDHSIGPAAHPNYVLHYILEGKGEYRINNHVYSLSAGQGFLMKPNIMSSYKADHTTPWKYLWIGFDGSYAKKLLSQIGLSSRTLTFSANCGDKLLEVINRMLECDADGISYHLYLQTQLYVFFYHLSQVLSAESNKLH
;
A
#
# COMPACT_ATOMS: atom_id res chain seq x y z
N MET A 1 -15.52 -8.20 1.45
CA MET A 1 -15.49 -6.87 2.09
C MET A 1 -16.83 -6.17 1.88
N GLN A 2 -17.33 -5.47 2.88
CA GLN A 2 -18.62 -4.82 2.77
C GLN A 2 -18.57 -3.62 1.84
N ASP A 3 -19.56 -3.48 0.96
CA ASP A 3 -19.59 -2.42 -0.06
C ASP A 3 -20.01 -1.06 0.50
N LYS A 4 -20.31 -0.97 1.79
CA LYS A 4 -20.72 0.30 2.39
C LYS A 4 -19.51 1.19 2.64
N LYS A 5 -19.63 2.45 2.20
CA LYS A 5 -18.62 3.46 2.45
C LYS A 5 -18.42 3.64 3.97
N PRO A 6 -17.15 3.66 4.45
CA PRO A 6 -16.86 3.92 5.86
C PRO A 6 -17.42 5.28 6.30
N PRO A 7 -17.80 5.44 7.59
CA PRO A 7 -18.33 6.70 8.10
C PRO A 7 -17.25 7.78 8.33
N PHE A 8 -16.00 7.50 7.99
CA PHE A 8 -14.88 8.41 8.23
C PHE A 8 -14.56 9.20 6.97
N GLN A 9 -14.17 10.47 7.12
CA GLN A 9 -13.91 11.38 6.02
C GLN A 9 -12.43 11.72 5.86
N ASP A 10 -11.68 11.75 6.95
CA ASP A 10 -10.30 12.21 6.96
C ASP A 10 -9.35 11.16 6.36
N LEU A 11 -9.52 9.92 6.78
CA LEU A 11 -8.73 8.79 6.31
C LEU A 11 -9.56 7.53 6.49
N TYR A 12 -9.64 6.70 5.46
CA TYR A 12 -10.40 5.47 5.53
C TYR A 12 -9.89 4.42 4.55
N LEU A 13 -10.07 3.16 4.94
CA LEU A 13 -9.70 2.01 4.10
C LEU A 13 -10.78 1.79 3.04
N CYS A 14 -10.34 1.62 1.80
CA CYS A 14 -11.24 1.28 0.67
C CYS A 14 -11.19 -0.22 0.38
N PHE A 15 -10.00 -0.82 0.41
CA PHE A 15 -9.80 -2.26 0.18
C PHE A 15 -8.39 -2.64 0.64
N CYS A 16 -8.17 -3.94 0.77
CA CYS A 16 -6.84 -4.47 1.08
C CYS A 16 -6.74 -5.91 0.60
N GLY A 17 -5.53 -6.41 0.52
CA GLY A 17 -5.30 -7.79 0.13
C GLY A 17 -3.84 -8.18 0.14
N ARG A 18 -3.61 -9.43 -0.25
CA ARG A 18 -2.27 -10.00 -0.47
C ARG A 18 -2.37 -11.04 -1.59
N SER A 19 -1.26 -11.21 -2.30
CA SER A 19 -1.24 -12.11 -3.45
C SER A 19 0.15 -12.68 -3.68
N ILE A 20 0.19 -13.93 -4.13
CA ILE A 20 1.39 -14.59 -4.66
C ILE A 20 1.22 -14.60 -6.17
N CYS A 21 2.06 -13.85 -6.88
CA CYS A 21 1.90 -13.68 -8.33
C CYS A 21 2.59 -14.79 -9.11
N GLN A 22 2.02 -15.13 -10.27
CA GLN A 22 2.66 -16.01 -11.23
C GLN A 22 3.74 -15.24 -12.01
N PRO A 23 4.71 -15.96 -12.63
CA PRO A 23 5.69 -15.31 -13.50
C PRO A 23 5.01 -14.42 -14.55
N ASP A 24 5.55 -13.25 -14.75
CA ASP A 24 5.07 -12.26 -15.73
C ASP A 24 3.65 -11.75 -15.51
N HIS A 25 3.02 -12.08 -14.39
CA HIS A 25 1.68 -11.56 -14.08
C HIS A 25 1.71 -10.04 -14.07
N SER A 26 0.88 -9.41 -14.89
CA SER A 26 0.86 -7.96 -15.03
C SER A 26 -0.54 -7.40 -14.81
N ILE A 27 -0.59 -6.20 -14.26
CA ILE A 27 -1.82 -5.45 -14.04
C ILE A 27 -1.67 -4.07 -14.66
N GLY A 28 -2.71 -3.65 -15.39
CA GLY A 28 -2.69 -2.38 -16.07
C GLY A 28 -2.17 -2.47 -17.51
N PRO A 29 -2.03 -1.31 -18.21
CA PRO A 29 -2.19 0.04 -17.64
C PRO A 29 -3.62 0.33 -17.19
N ALA A 30 -3.73 0.94 -16.02
CA ALA A 30 -5.03 1.33 -15.45
C ALA A 30 -4.85 2.49 -14.48
N ALA A 31 -5.95 3.19 -14.22
CA ALA A 31 -6.00 4.24 -13.21
C ALA A 31 -7.10 3.87 -12.20
N HIS A 32 -6.85 4.16 -10.93
CA HIS A 32 -7.79 3.90 -9.85
C HIS A 32 -8.18 5.22 -9.19
N PRO A 33 -9.39 5.34 -8.63
CA PRO A 33 -9.81 6.60 -8.00
C PRO A 33 -9.21 6.83 -6.61
N ASN A 34 -8.54 5.82 -6.04
CA ASN A 34 -8.01 5.88 -4.68
C ASN A 34 -6.49 5.79 -4.68
N TYR A 35 -5.88 6.14 -3.54
CA TYR A 35 -4.48 5.79 -3.28
C TYR A 35 -4.38 4.29 -3.07
N VAL A 36 -3.38 3.66 -3.67
CA VAL A 36 -3.07 2.25 -3.43
C VAL A 36 -1.59 2.12 -3.12
N LEU A 37 -1.29 1.53 -1.98
CA LEU A 37 0.09 1.32 -1.56
C LEU A 37 0.35 -0.19 -1.58
N HIS A 38 1.41 -0.59 -2.30
CA HIS A 38 1.86 -1.97 -2.37
C HIS A 38 3.16 -2.14 -1.60
N TYR A 39 3.33 -3.28 -0.95
CA TYR A 39 4.57 -3.64 -0.28
C TYR A 39 4.96 -5.06 -0.68
N ILE A 40 6.21 -5.23 -1.10
CA ILE A 40 6.72 -6.50 -1.63
C ILE A 40 7.29 -7.32 -0.48
N LEU A 41 6.70 -8.49 -0.24
CA LEU A 41 7.10 -9.42 0.83
C LEU A 41 8.24 -10.32 0.38
N GLU A 42 8.18 -10.81 -0.87
CA GLU A 42 9.17 -11.71 -1.45
C GLU A 42 9.25 -11.45 -2.96
N GLY A 43 10.37 -11.83 -3.57
CA GLY A 43 10.51 -11.73 -5.01
C GLY A 43 10.73 -10.32 -5.51
N LYS A 44 10.46 -10.10 -6.79
CA LYS A 44 10.69 -8.81 -7.43
C LYS A 44 9.75 -8.59 -8.61
N GLY A 45 9.74 -7.36 -9.13
CA GLY A 45 8.96 -6.98 -10.27
C GLY A 45 9.25 -5.55 -10.70
N GLU A 46 8.42 -5.03 -11.61
CA GLU A 46 8.56 -3.68 -12.14
C GLU A 46 7.27 -2.89 -11.95
N TYR A 47 7.42 -1.62 -11.58
CA TYR A 47 6.33 -0.64 -11.53
C TYR A 47 6.60 0.43 -12.58
N ARG A 48 5.64 0.68 -13.47
CA ARG A 48 5.77 1.62 -14.59
C ARG A 48 4.78 2.75 -14.46
N ILE A 49 5.28 3.98 -14.51
CA ILE A 49 4.50 5.20 -14.43
C ILE A 49 5.24 6.35 -15.13
N ASN A 50 4.54 7.14 -15.95
CA ASN A 50 5.08 8.34 -16.57
C ASN A 50 6.44 8.12 -17.26
N ASN A 51 6.58 7.05 -18.05
CA ASN A 51 7.83 6.68 -18.74
C ASN A 51 8.98 6.26 -17.81
N HIS A 52 8.70 6.13 -16.51
CA HIS A 52 9.66 5.58 -15.56
C HIS A 52 9.37 4.11 -15.30
N VAL A 53 10.44 3.33 -15.14
CA VAL A 53 10.35 1.93 -14.74
C VAL A 53 11.13 1.77 -13.45
N TYR A 54 10.44 1.35 -12.39
CA TYR A 54 11.04 1.06 -11.10
C TYR A 54 11.18 -0.44 -10.93
N SER A 55 12.40 -0.93 -10.81
CA SER A 55 12.67 -2.34 -10.47
C SER A 55 12.68 -2.46 -8.95
N LEU A 56 11.76 -3.23 -8.40
CA LEU A 56 11.54 -3.32 -6.96
C LEU A 56 11.57 -4.77 -6.50
N SER A 57 12.02 -4.97 -5.26
CA SER A 57 12.16 -6.30 -4.67
C SER A 57 11.69 -6.31 -3.22
N ALA A 58 11.79 -7.47 -2.56
CA ALA A 58 11.35 -7.65 -1.18
C ALA A 58 11.87 -6.53 -0.26
N GLY A 59 11.02 -6.02 0.60
CA GLY A 59 11.32 -4.92 1.50
C GLY A 59 11.07 -3.54 0.92
N GLN A 60 10.65 -3.47 -0.34
CA GLN A 60 10.34 -2.22 -1.02
C GLN A 60 8.85 -2.14 -1.32
N GLY A 61 8.37 -0.92 -1.55
CA GLY A 61 6.97 -0.71 -1.90
C GLY A 61 6.80 0.42 -2.88
N PHE A 62 5.59 0.57 -3.37
CA PHE A 62 5.26 1.64 -4.30
C PHE A 62 3.85 2.18 -4.06
N LEU A 63 3.70 3.46 -4.33
CA LEU A 63 2.45 4.19 -4.17
C LEU A 63 1.85 4.49 -5.53
N MET A 64 0.59 4.12 -5.70
CA MET A 64 -0.23 4.52 -6.85
C MET A 64 -1.14 5.66 -6.41
N LYS A 65 -1.02 6.80 -7.09
CA LYS A 65 -1.84 7.98 -6.78
C LYS A 65 -3.18 7.92 -7.52
N PRO A 66 -4.22 8.60 -7.00
CA PRO A 66 -5.52 8.63 -7.65
C PRO A 66 -5.46 9.13 -9.09
N ASN A 67 -6.17 8.44 -9.97
CA ASN A 67 -6.41 8.84 -11.35
C ASN A 67 -5.17 8.96 -12.24
N ILE A 68 -4.07 8.29 -11.87
CA ILE A 68 -2.84 8.25 -12.66
C ILE A 68 -2.68 6.87 -13.27
N MET A 69 -2.50 6.83 -14.59
CA MET A 69 -2.27 5.56 -15.30
C MET A 69 -0.92 4.97 -14.90
N SER A 70 -0.92 3.71 -14.54
CA SER A 70 0.29 2.95 -14.22
C SER A 70 0.08 1.47 -14.46
N SER A 71 1.17 0.72 -14.46
CA SER A 71 1.13 -0.73 -14.57
C SER A 71 2.23 -1.34 -13.72
N TYR A 72 2.06 -2.61 -13.36
CA TYR A 72 3.09 -3.33 -12.64
C TYR A 72 3.10 -4.79 -13.06
N LYS A 73 4.28 -5.41 -13.02
CA LYS A 73 4.50 -6.75 -13.56
C LYS A 73 5.47 -7.52 -12.68
N ALA A 74 5.07 -8.73 -12.31
CA ALA A 74 5.93 -9.65 -11.57
C ALA A 74 7.07 -10.16 -12.46
N ASP A 75 8.24 -10.42 -11.85
CA ASP A 75 9.40 -10.95 -12.55
C ASP A 75 9.12 -12.34 -13.12
N HIS A 76 9.81 -12.69 -14.19
CA HIS A 76 9.67 -13.99 -14.84
C HIS A 76 10.23 -15.14 -13.98
N THR A 77 11.36 -14.91 -13.32
CA THR A 77 12.09 -15.94 -12.58
C THR A 77 11.72 -15.98 -11.10
N THR A 78 11.62 -14.80 -10.49
CA THR A 78 11.30 -14.65 -9.06
C THR A 78 10.13 -13.68 -8.90
N PRO A 79 8.92 -14.10 -9.29
CA PRO A 79 7.76 -13.22 -9.22
C PRO A 79 7.44 -12.85 -7.78
N TRP A 80 6.97 -11.62 -7.60
CA TRP A 80 6.75 -11.09 -6.27
C TRP A 80 5.50 -11.65 -5.59
N LYS A 81 5.60 -11.68 -4.27
CA LYS A 81 4.49 -11.82 -3.34
C LYS A 81 4.34 -10.45 -2.67
N TYR A 82 3.13 -9.90 -2.66
CA TYR A 82 2.94 -8.54 -2.16
C TYR A 82 1.62 -8.40 -1.41
N LEU A 83 1.54 -7.34 -0.63
CA LEU A 83 0.30 -6.91 0.02
C LEU A 83 -0.03 -5.49 -0.48
N TRP A 84 -1.29 -5.11 -0.33
CA TRP A 84 -1.72 -3.76 -0.71
C TRP A 84 -2.83 -3.26 0.20
N ILE A 85 -2.92 -1.93 0.30
CA ILE A 85 -4.06 -1.22 0.87
C ILE A 85 -4.50 -0.13 -0.10
N GLY A 86 -5.81 -0.03 -0.30
CA GLY A 86 -6.43 1.10 -0.98
C GLY A 86 -7.08 1.98 0.06
N PHE A 87 -6.80 3.27 0.02
CA PHE A 87 -7.28 4.20 1.03
C PHE A 87 -7.53 5.57 0.41
N ASP A 88 -8.28 6.39 1.13
CA ASP A 88 -8.56 7.75 0.69
C ASP A 88 -8.91 8.61 1.90
N GLY A 89 -9.28 9.86 1.63
CA GLY A 89 -9.69 10.80 2.64
C GLY A 89 -9.01 12.16 2.48
N SER A 90 -9.57 13.18 3.11
CA SER A 90 -9.06 14.54 3.01
C SER A 90 -7.66 14.71 3.61
N TYR A 91 -7.24 13.81 4.50
CA TYR A 91 -5.92 13.83 5.14
C TYR A 91 -4.90 12.94 4.43
N ALA A 92 -5.32 12.08 3.48
CA ALA A 92 -4.45 11.07 2.88
C ALA A 92 -3.18 11.64 2.26
N LYS A 93 -3.32 12.68 1.43
CA LYS A 93 -2.17 13.32 0.78
C LYS A 93 -1.17 13.88 1.78
N LYS A 94 -1.67 14.55 2.83
CA LYS A 94 -0.83 15.13 3.87
C LYS A 94 -0.12 14.06 4.69
N LEU A 95 -0.83 13.00 5.06
CA LEU A 95 -0.25 11.88 5.78
C LEU A 95 0.91 11.26 4.99
N LEU A 96 0.71 10.98 3.72
CA LEU A 96 1.74 10.42 2.85
C LEU A 96 2.96 11.32 2.79
N SER A 97 2.75 12.63 2.63
CA SER A 97 3.84 13.60 2.62
C SER A 97 4.61 13.58 3.94
N GLN A 98 3.93 13.48 5.06
CA GLN A 98 4.56 13.46 6.38
C GLN A 98 5.42 12.22 6.61
N ILE A 99 5.11 11.10 5.97
CA ILE A 99 5.93 9.89 6.07
C ILE A 99 6.94 9.74 4.92
N GLY A 100 7.05 10.75 4.04
CA GLY A 100 8.06 10.77 3.00
C GLY A 100 7.62 10.29 1.63
N LEU A 101 6.32 10.11 1.42
CA LEU A 101 5.75 9.70 0.13
C LEU A 101 5.00 10.88 -0.49
N SER A 102 5.30 11.18 -1.75
CA SER A 102 4.73 12.36 -2.42
C SER A 102 4.65 12.10 -3.92
N SER A 103 4.21 13.12 -4.68
CA SER A 103 4.21 13.04 -6.14
C SER A 103 5.58 12.79 -6.76
N ARG A 104 6.65 13.08 -6.02
CA ARG A 104 8.04 12.88 -6.47
C ARG A 104 8.67 11.61 -5.93
N THR A 105 8.15 11.07 -4.82
CA THR A 105 8.70 9.89 -4.16
C THR A 105 7.60 8.84 -4.08
N LEU A 106 7.54 7.99 -5.11
CA LEU A 106 6.50 6.98 -5.26
C LEU A 106 6.94 5.59 -4.83
N THR A 107 8.22 5.41 -4.50
CA THR A 107 8.77 4.13 -4.06
C THR A 107 9.49 4.31 -2.73
N PHE A 108 9.60 3.22 -1.97
CA PHE A 108 10.23 3.28 -0.65
C PHE A 108 10.82 1.93 -0.28
N SER A 109 11.74 1.95 0.68
CA SER A 109 12.31 0.75 1.32
C SER A 109 11.97 0.79 2.80
N ALA A 110 11.47 -0.32 3.33
CA ALA A 110 11.07 -0.41 4.73
C ALA A 110 11.13 -1.88 5.18
N ASN A 111 11.80 -2.15 6.28
CA ASN A 111 11.97 -3.51 6.79
C ASN A 111 10.89 -3.92 7.81
N CYS A 112 9.63 -3.59 7.52
CA CYS A 112 8.51 -3.84 8.42
C CYS A 112 7.47 -4.80 7.83
N GLY A 113 7.89 -5.68 6.89
CA GLY A 113 6.97 -6.55 6.17
C GLY A 113 6.13 -7.47 7.06
N ASP A 114 6.74 -8.07 8.08
CA ASP A 114 6.02 -8.96 9.00
C ASP A 114 4.90 -8.21 9.73
N LYS A 115 5.17 -6.99 10.15
CA LYS A 115 4.18 -6.16 10.86
C LYS A 115 3.06 -5.72 9.93
N LEU A 116 3.40 -5.34 8.70
CA LEU A 116 2.38 -4.94 7.72
C LEU A 116 1.50 -6.13 7.32
N LEU A 117 2.11 -7.30 7.13
CA LEU A 117 1.35 -8.50 6.79
C LEU A 117 0.39 -8.90 7.92
N GLU A 118 0.82 -8.77 9.17
CA GLU A 118 -0.04 -9.05 10.32
C GLU A 118 -1.27 -8.13 10.32
N VAL A 119 -1.08 -6.85 10.01
CA VAL A 119 -2.20 -5.90 9.92
C VAL A 119 -3.17 -6.30 8.80
N ILE A 120 -2.65 -6.63 7.62
CA ILE A 120 -3.48 -7.06 6.49
C ILE A 120 -4.28 -8.31 6.86
N ASN A 121 -3.65 -9.28 7.51
CA ASN A 121 -4.34 -10.50 7.93
C ASN A 121 -5.47 -10.19 8.94
N ARG A 122 -5.24 -9.27 9.88
CA ARG A 122 -6.28 -8.84 10.82
C ARG A 122 -7.46 -8.18 10.10
N MET A 123 -7.18 -7.35 9.09
CA MET A 123 -8.23 -6.73 8.29
C MET A 123 -9.06 -7.77 7.54
N LEU A 124 -8.39 -8.74 6.91
CA LEU A 124 -9.04 -9.79 6.12
C LEU A 124 -9.84 -10.77 6.98
N GLU A 125 -9.43 -11.00 8.21
CA GLU A 125 -10.05 -11.94 9.15
C GLU A 125 -11.12 -11.30 10.03
N CYS A 126 -11.35 -10.01 9.89
CA CYS A 126 -12.34 -9.30 10.71
C CYS A 126 -13.75 -9.82 10.42
N ASP A 127 -14.42 -10.35 11.45
CA ASP A 127 -15.76 -10.91 11.35
C ASP A 127 -16.84 -10.02 12.00
N ALA A 128 -16.45 -8.84 12.49
CA ALA A 128 -17.39 -7.86 13.02
C ALA A 128 -18.26 -7.28 11.91
N ASP A 129 -19.38 -6.68 12.26
CA ASP A 129 -20.27 -6.03 11.31
C ASP A 129 -20.65 -4.62 11.78
N GLY A 130 -21.33 -3.87 10.91
CA GLY A 130 -21.80 -2.51 11.23
C GLY A 130 -20.67 -1.58 11.60
N ILE A 131 -20.93 -0.71 12.58
CA ILE A 131 -19.95 0.28 13.05
C ILE A 131 -18.70 -0.37 13.66
N SER A 132 -18.87 -1.52 14.30
CA SER A 132 -17.72 -2.25 14.89
C SER A 132 -16.75 -2.70 13.81
N TYR A 133 -17.22 -3.13 12.67
CA TYR A 133 -16.39 -3.48 11.51
C TYR A 133 -15.58 -2.27 11.04
N HIS A 134 -16.24 -1.14 10.83
CA HIS A 134 -15.57 0.07 10.38
C HIS A 134 -14.57 0.59 11.41
N LEU A 135 -14.90 0.55 12.69
CA LEU A 135 -13.98 0.98 13.75
C LEU A 135 -12.75 0.08 13.81
N TYR A 136 -12.94 -1.23 13.70
CA TYR A 136 -11.81 -2.16 13.70
C TYR A 136 -10.87 -1.93 12.53
N LEU A 137 -11.42 -1.82 11.32
CA LEU A 137 -10.60 -1.54 10.13
C LEU A 137 -9.88 -0.21 10.25
N GLN A 138 -10.52 0.80 10.83
CA GLN A 138 -9.90 2.11 11.03
C GLN A 138 -8.72 2.03 11.99
N THR A 139 -8.85 1.27 13.08
CA THR A 139 -7.72 1.06 14.01
C THR A 139 -6.56 0.37 13.30
N GLN A 140 -6.85 -0.65 12.50
CA GLN A 140 -5.80 -1.38 11.77
C GLN A 140 -5.14 -0.51 10.70
N LEU A 141 -5.88 0.36 10.04
CA LEU A 141 -5.34 1.30 9.08
C LEU A 141 -4.32 2.23 9.75
N TYR A 142 -4.64 2.77 10.91
CA TYR A 142 -3.70 3.60 11.67
C TYR A 142 -2.48 2.79 12.12
N VAL A 143 -2.66 1.55 12.54
CA VAL A 143 -1.54 0.68 12.92
C VAL A 143 -0.62 0.44 11.72
N PHE A 144 -1.19 0.22 10.54
CA PHE A 144 -0.41 0.06 9.31
C PHE A 144 0.49 1.27 9.06
N PHE A 145 -0.07 2.46 9.05
CA PHE A 145 0.70 3.67 8.82
C PHE A 145 1.66 3.98 9.97
N TYR A 146 1.31 3.62 11.20
CA TYR A 146 2.22 3.76 12.33
C TYR A 146 3.50 2.95 12.11
N HIS A 147 3.38 1.68 11.75
CA HIS A 147 4.55 0.84 11.47
C HIS A 147 5.39 1.39 10.32
N LEU A 148 4.73 1.82 9.27
CA LEU A 148 5.41 2.38 8.10
C LEU A 148 6.14 3.68 8.46
N SER A 149 5.49 4.55 9.22
CA SER A 149 6.06 5.84 9.64
C SER A 149 7.29 5.68 10.52
N GLN A 150 7.34 4.64 11.36
CA GLN A 150 8.49 4.39 12.22
C GLN A 150 9.76 4.13 11.43
N VAL A 151 9.65 3.41 10.33
CA VAL A 151 10.79 3.08 9.47
C VAL A 151 11.14 4.23 8.53
N LEU A 152 10.15 4.77 7.82
CA LEU A 152 10.39 5.82 6.83
C LEU A 152 10.84 7.14 7.47
N SER A 153 10.22 7.53 8.58
CA SER A 153 10.62 8.74 9.30
C SER A 153 12.04 8.63 9.87
N ALA A 154 12.43 7.45 10.38
CA ALA A 154 13.77 7.20 10.90
C ALA A 154 14.82 7.34 9.79
N GLU A 155 14.56 6.80 8.60
CA GLU A 155 15.45 6.94 7.45
C GLU A 155 15.57 8.39 6.99
N SER A 156 14.46 9.12 6.95
CA SER A 156 14.47 10.54 6.60
C SER A 156 15.30 11.35 7.57
N ASN A 157 15.22 11.05 8.87
CA ASN A 157 16.02 11.73 9.90
C ASN A 157 17.50 11.43 9.78
N LYS A 158 17.89 10.27 9.29
CA LYS A 158 19.30 9.90 9.08
C LYS A 158 19.94 10.67 7.92
N LEU A 159 19.14 11.16 6.98
CA LEU A 159 19.62 11.90 5.81
C LEU A 159 19.83 13.40 6.11
N HIS A 160 19.40 13.84 7.25
CA HIS A 160 19.56 15.21 7.74
C HIS A 160 20.56 15.25 8.88
#